data_62186c6b9c2da93df210886005bc7c51
#
_entry.id   62186c6b9c2da93df210886005bc7c51
#
_cell.length_a   1.000
_cell.length_b   1.000
_cell.length_c   1.000
_cell.angle_alpha   90.00
_cell.angle_beta   90.00
_cell.angle_gamma   90.00
#
_symmetry.space_group_name_H-M   'P 1'
#
loop_
_entity.id
_entity.type
_entity.pdbx_description
1 polymer ?
#
loop_
_entity_poly.entity_id
_entity_poly.type
_entity_poly.pdbx_seq_one_letter_code
_entity_poly.pdbx_strand_id
1 'polypeptide(L)'
;EVAETSQMLKSPNQEYTKSLWAVRSIQKKEQKKEDTILKIENVDASYGSGPMVLKNISINVPTGRTVAIVGESGSGKSTTARSITGLLPPTKGKIIFQGRKLPAKLSERSKEDLRRIQMIYQSPDTSMNPRHTVRDIIGRPLKFYHDVVGNIYTEKVIELLKMIELDESFIDRLPEELSGGQKQRICIA
;
A
#
# COMPACT_ATOMS: atom_id res chain seq x y z
N GLU A 1 1.20 -28.87 -7.01
CA GLU A 1 0.13 -29.84 -7.20
C GLU A 1 -0.37 -29.78 -8.65
N VAL A 2 -0.54 -30.95 -9.29
CA VAL A 2 -1.17 -31.09 -10.62
C VAL A 2 -2.34 -32.03 -10.46
N ALA A 3 -3.53 -31.61 -10.82
CA ALA A 3 -4.76 -32.38 -10.75
C ALA A 3 -5.80 -31.83 -11.74
N GLU A 4 -6.90 -32.53 -11.95
CA GLU A 4 -7.99 -32.01 -12.75
C GLU A 4 -8.57 -30.74 -12.16
N THR A 5 -9.03 -29.81 -13.02
CA THR A 5 -9.53 -28.50 -12.60
C THR A 5 -10.65 -28.60 -11.57
N SER A 6 -11.55 -29.56 -11.73
CA SER A 6 -12.66 -29.81 -10.81
C SER A 6 -12.19 -30.21 -9.40
N GLN A 7 -11.16 -31.03 -9.31
CA GLN A 7 -10.54 -31.46 -8.06
C GLN A 7 -9.77 -30.32 -7.40
N MET A 8 -8.96 -29.57 -8.16
CA MET A 8 -8.23 -28.40 -7.68
C MET A 8 -9.15 -27.34 -7.08
N LEU A 9 -10.33 -27.16 -7.67
CA LEU A 9 -11.30 -26.16 -7.19
C LEU A 9 -12.08 -26.61 -5.94
N LYS A 10 -12.42 -27.90 -5.84
CA LYS A 10 -13.30 -28.42 -4.79
C LYS A 10 -12.56 -29.01 -3.59
N SER A 11 -11.46 -29.71 -3.85
CA SER A 11 -10.75 -30.51 -2.84
C SER A 11 -9.25 -30.60 -3.16
N PRO A 12 -8.51 -29.48 -3.09
CA PRO A 12 -7.05 -29.53 -3.29
C PRO A 12 -6.39 -30.37 -2.20
N ASN A 13 -5.39 -31.16 -2.58
CA ASN A 13 -4.70 -32.06 -1.64
C ASN A 13 -3.61 -31.35 -0.85
N GLN A 14 -2.88 -30.43 -1.49
CA GLN A 14 -1.73 -29.78 -0.88
C GLN A 14 -2.14 -28.57 -0.04
N GLU A 15 -1.53 -28.44 1.15
CA GLU A 15 -1.80 -27.33 2.09
C GLU A 15 -1.58 -25.95 1.45
N TYR A 16 -0.53 -25.80 0.65
CA TYR A 16 -0.28 -24.56 -0.07
C TYR A 16 -1.42 -24.22 -1.05
N THR A 17 -1.94 -25.19 -1.80
CA THR A 17 -3.07 -25.00 -2.71
C THR A 17 -4.34 -24.65 -1.92
N LYS A 18 -4.58 -25.32 -0.79
CA LYS A 18 -5.69 -24.98 0.11
C LYS A 18 -5.61 -23.55 0.62
N SER A 19 -4.42 -23.10 1.03
CA SER A 19 -4.22 -21.73 1.51
C SER A 19 -4.51 -20.69 0.44
N LEU A 20 -4.11 -20.93 -0.82
CA LEU A 20 -4.43 -20.05 -1.95
C LEU A 20 -5.94 -19.93 -2.20
N TRP A 21 -6.69 -21.04 -2.05
CA TRP A 21 -8.14 -21.01 -2.21
C TRP A 21 -8.86 -20.42 -0.99
N ALA A 22 -8.31 -20.59 0.21
CA ALA A 22 -8.87 -20.00 1.44
C ALA A 22 -8.94 -18.47 1.35
N VAL A 23 -7.95 -17.83 0.73
CA VAL A 23 -7.96 -16.37 0.49
C VAL A 23 -9.19 -15.93 -0.32
N ARG A 24 -9.66 -16.78 -1.26
CA ARG A 24 -10.83 -16.49 -2.10
C ARG A 24 -12.15 -16.55 -1.34
N SER A 25 -12.19 -17.30 -0.23
CA SER A 25 -13.38 -17.45 0.63
C SER A 25 -13.45 -16.46 1.79
N ILE A 26 -12.45 -15.61 1.98
CA ILE A 26 -12.46 -14.56 3.01
C ILE A 26 -13.48 -13.49 2.59
N GLN A 27 -14.74 -13.76 2.90
CA GLN A 27 -15.77 -12.73 2.88
C GLN A 27 -15.64 -11.92 4.16
N LYS A 28 -15.03 -10.75 4.08
CA LYS A 28 -15.07 -9.78 5.17
C LYS A 28 -16.54 -9.42 5.42
N LYS A 29 -17.08 -9.74 6.62
CA LYS A 29 -18.42 -9.31 7.01
C LYS A 29 -18.51 -7.80 6.82
N GLU A 30 -19.41 -7.39 5.95
CA GLU A 30 -19.65 -5.98 5.66
C GLU A 30 -20.17 -5.28 6.92
N GLN A 31 -19.33 -4.50 7.56
CA GLN A 31 -19.82 -3.56 8.57
C GLN A 31 -20.55 -2.44 7.84
N LYS A 32 -21.84 -2.30 8.12
CA LYS A 32 -22.66 -1.17 7.66
C LYS A 32 -22.25 0.08 8.44
N LYS A 33 -21.11 0.69 8.08
CA LYS A 33 -20.79 2.06 8.46
C LYS A 33 -20.90 2.90 7.19
N GLU A 34 -21.84 3.82 7.18
CA GLU A 34 -22.10 4.72 6.03
C GLU A 34 -21.05 5.85 5.93
N ASP A 35 -20.17 5.97 6.93
CA ASP A 35 -19.16 7.02 6.95
C ASP A 35 -18.09 6.82 5.89
N THR A 36 -17.86 7.83 5.08
CA THR A 36 -16.82 7.86 4.06
C THR A 36 -15.48 8.27 4.69
N ILE A 37 -14.47 7.36 4.63
CA ILE A 37 -13.14 7.66 5.14
C ILE A 37 -12.32 8.53 4.17
N LEU A 38 -12.47 8.30 2.86
CA LEU A 38 -11.79 9.05 1.82
C LEU A 38 -12.76 9.43 0.72
N LYS A 39 -12.77 10.70 0.33
CA LYS A 39 -13.58 11.22 -0.76
C LYS A 39 -12.73 12.03 -1.72
N ILE A 40 -12.80 11.72 -2.98
CA ILE A 40 -12.22 12.48 -4.08
C ILE A 40 -13.36 13.20 -4.77
N GLU A 41 -13.28 14.50 -4.92
CA GLU A 41 -14.34 15.32 -5.52
C GLU A 41 -13.79 16.13 -6.69
N ASN A 42 -14.28 15.82 -7.89
CA ASN A 42 -14.06 16.53 -9.14
C ASN A 42 -12.56 16.80 -9.41
N VAL A 43 -11.70 15.81 -9.18
CA VAL A 43 -10.25 15.96 -9.29
C VAL A 43 -9.81 15.90 -10.74
N ASP A 44 -9.08 16.95 -11.14
CA ASP A 44 -8.26 16.99 -12.35
C ASP A 44 -6.78 16.91 -11.96
N ALA A 45 -5.96 16.23 -12.76
CA ALA A 45 -4.51 16.19 -12.55
C ALA A 45 -3.75 15.99 -13.86
N SER A 46 -2.57 16.62 -13.93
CA SER A 46 -1.61 16.49 -15.04
C SER A 46 -0.19 16.41 -14.50
N TYR A 47 0.72 15.86 -15.29
CA TYR A 47 2.16 15.89 -14.99
C TYR A 47 2.77 17.15 -15.60
N GLY A 48 3.16 18.09 -14.75
CA GLY A 48 3.70 19.40 -15.18
C GLY A 48 2.72 20.13 -16.09
N SER A 49 3.21 20.65 -17.21
CA SER A 49 2.42 21.31 -18.27
C SER A 49 1.84 20.34 -19.29
N GLY A 50 1.97 19.03 -19.07
CA GLY A 50 1.48 17.99 -19.99
C GLY A 50 -0.05 17.88 -20.04
N PRO A 51 -0.56 16.96 -20.86
CA PRO A 51 -2.00 16.76 -21.02
C PRO A 51 -2.64 16.31 -19.70
N MET A 52 -3.93 16.64 -19.54
CA MET A 52 -4.74 16.24 -18.39
C MET A 52 -4.92 14.71 -18.39
N VAL A 53 -4.39 14.05 -17.35
CA VAL A 53 -4.49 12.58 -17.16
C VAL A 53 -5.72 12.20 -16.38
N LEU A 54 -6.06 12.96 -15.33
CA LEU A 54 -7.31 12.79 -14.59
C LEU A 54 -8.25 13.94 -14.96
N LYS A 55 -9.48 13.60 -15.30
CA LYS A 55 -10.52 14.56 -15.68
C LYS A 55 -11.78 14.29 -14.86
N ASN A 56 -12.12 15.23 -13.98
CA ASN A 56 -13.33 15.21 -13.18
C ASN A 56 -13.57 13.90 -12.40
N ILE A 57 -12.51 13.37 -11.77
CA ILE A 57 -12.57 12.10 -11.04
C ILE A 57 -13.24 12.33 -9.69
N SER A 58 -14.25 11.51 -9.40
CA SER A 58 -14.95 11.50 -8.12
C SER A 58 -15.09 10.06 -7.62
N ILE A 59 -14.60 9.79 -6.39
CA ILE A 59 -14.58 8.45 -5.78
C ILE A 59 -14.88 8.60 -4.29
N ASN A 60 -15.72 7.71 -3.77
CA ASN A 60 -15.97 7.57 -2.34
C ASN A 60 -15.44 6.22 -1.85
N VAL A 61 -14.68 6.24 -0.75
CA VAL A 61 -14.20 5.04 -0.06
C VAL A 61 -14.87 4.99 1.31
N PRO A 62 -15.85 4.09 1.52
CA PRO A 62 -16.49 3.93 2.82
C PRO A 62 -15.53 3.33 3.84
N THR A 63 -15.72 3.66 5.11
CA THR A 63 -14.91 3.13 6.22
C THR A 63 -15.01 1.59 6.28
N GLY A 64 -13.86 0.92 6.36
CA GLY A 64 -13.78 -0.55 6.44
C GLY A 64 -14.09 -1.27 5.12
N ARG A 65 -14.19 -0.55 4.00
CA ARG A 65 -14.42 -1.12 2.67
C ARG A 65 -13.17 -1.05 1.79
N THR A 66 -13.11 -1.94 0.83
CA THR A 66 -12.12 -1.91 -0.24
C THR A 66 -12.78 -1.42 -1.52
N VAL A 67 -12.19 -0.40 -2.14
CA VAL A 67 -12.60 0.10 -3.46
C VAL A 67 -11.53 -0.25 -4.48
N ALA A 68 -11.91 -0.97 -5.54
CA ALA A 68 -11.03 -1.31 -6.64
C ALA A 68 -11.21 -0.34 -7.80
N ILE A 69 -10.09 0.16 -8.34
CA ILE A 69 -10.07 0.94 -9.57
C ILE A 69 -9.55 0.03 -10.69
N VAL A 70 -10.41 -0.26 -11.66
CA VAL A 70 -10.10 -1.15 -12.79
C VAL A 70 -10.11 -0.37 -14.09
N GLY A 71 -9.36 -0.84 -15.08
CA GLY A 71 -9.27 -0.21 -16.40
C GLY A 71 -7.99 -0.61 -17.13
N GLU A 72 -7.88 -0.22 -18.39
CA GLU A 72 -6.71 -0.49 -19.24
C GLU A 72 -5.44 0.20 -18.74
N SER A 73 -4.27 -0.24 -19.24
CA SER A 73 -3.02 0.45 -18.99
C SER A 73 -3.10 1.90 -19.49
N GLY A 74 -2.61 2.86 -18.70
CA GLY A 74 -2.70 4.28 -19.06
C GLY A 74 -4.01 4.98 -18.68
N SER A 75 -5.04 4.27 -18.16
CA SER A 75 -6.34 4.89 -17.80
C SER A 75 -6.32 5.80 -16.56
N GLY A 76 -5.17 6.05 -15.93
CA GLY A 76 -5.04 6.97 -14.80
C GLY A 76 -5.10 6.34 -13.42
N LYS A 77 -5.18 5.01 -13.27
CA LYS A 77 -5.26 4.32 -11.95
C LYS A 77 -4.15 4.70 -10.99
N SER A 78 -2.89 4.57 -11.43
CA SER A 78 -1.71 4.95 -10.63
C SER A 78 -1.63 6.47 -10.40
N THR A 79 -2.12 7.26 -11.35
CA THR A 79 -2.19 8.72 -11.23
C THR A 79 -3.19 9.12 -10.14
N THR A 80 -4.34 8.42 -10.05
CA THR A 80 -5.32 8.61 -8.98
C THR A 80 -4.71 8.31 -7.61
N ALA A 81 -4.00 7.19 -7.47
CA ALA A 81 -3.30 6.85 -6.22
C ALA A 81 -2.24 7.91 -5.84
N ARG A 82 -1.45 8.39 -6.81
CA ARG A 82 -0.48 9.46 -6.58
C ARG A 82 -1.13 10.79 -6.18
N SER A 83 -2.31 11.09 -6.71
CA SER A 83 -3.05 12.29 -6.29
C SER A 83 -3.57 12.15 -4.86
N ILE A 84 -4.08 10.99 -4.48
CA ILE A 84 -4.52 10.70 -3.10
C ILE A 84 -3.37 10.89 -2.11
N THR A 85 -2.19 10.37 -2.42
CA THR A 85 -1.00 10.47 -1.55
C THR A 85 -0.33 11.85 -1.58
N GLY A 86 -0.71 12.73 -2.51
CA GLY A 86 -0.11 14.08 -2.65
C GLY A 86 1.20 14.09 -3.46
N LEU A 87 1.63 12.95 -3.99
CA LEU A 87 2.78 12.84 -4.88
C LEU A 87 2.53 13.52 -6.23
N LEU A 88 1.27 13.61 -6.64
CA LEU A 88 0.83 14.41 -7.78
C LEU A 88 -0.32 15.31 -7.32
N PRO A 89 -0.06 16.58 -7.00
CA PRO A 89 -1.08 17.50 -6.57
C PRO A 89 -2.19 17.65 -7.62
N PRO A 90 -3.48 17.57 -7.24
CA PRO A 90 -4.57 17.87 -8.15
C PRO A 90 -4.52 19.34 -8.60
N THR A 91 -4.83 19.58 -9.89
CA THR A 91 -4.94 20.93 -10.46
C THR A 91 -6.30 21.56 -10.16
N LYS A 92 -7.34 20.71 -10.01
CA LYS A 92 -8.69 21.08 -9.58
C LYS A 92 -9.28 20.03 -8.65
N GLY A 93 -10.37 20.38 -7.98
CA GLY A 93 -11.06 19.49 -7.07
C GLY A 93 -10.44 19.45 -5.70
N LYS A 94 -10.81 18.45 -4.91
CA LYS A 94 -10.29 18.25 -3.55
C LYS A 94 -10.31 16.79 -3.14
N ILE A 95 -9.44 16.49 -2.19
CA ILE A 95 -9.36 15.18 -1.53
C ILE A 95 -9.69 15.41 -0.06
N ILE A 96 -10.65 14.65 0.44
CA ILE A 96 -11.16 14.74 1.81
C ILE A 96 -10.85 13.42 2.49
N PHE A 97 -10.17 13.48 3.62
CA PHE A 97 -9.86 12.32 4.44
C PHE A 97 -10.40 12.52 5.84
N GLN A 98 -11.23 11.58 6.31
CA GLN A 98 -11.93 11.66 7.60
C GLN A 98 -12.65 13.01 7.81
N GLY A 99 -13.41 13.46 6.81
CA GLY A 99 -14.17 14.70 6.83
C GLY A 99 -13.36 15.98 6.63
N ARG A 100 -12.02 15.91 6.59
CA ARG A 100 -11.13 17.07 6.46
C ARG A 100 -10.48 17.12 5.07
N LYS A 101 -10.48 18.28 4.44
CA LYS A 101 -9.75 18.49 3.17
C LYS A 101 -8.24 18.37 3.42
N LEU A 102 -7.60 17.50 2.65
CA LEU A 102 -6.15 17.35 2.65
C LEU A 102 -5.48 18.48 1.87
N PRO A 103 -4.29 18.93 2.30
CA PRO A 103 -3.42 19.74 1.46
C PRO A 103 -3.09 19.02 0.15
N ALA A 104 -3.06 19.78 -0.93
CA ALA A 104 -2.82 19.20 -2.27
C ALA A 104 -1.41 18.63 -2.40
N LYS A 105 -0.41 19.37 -1.91
CA LYS A 105 1.00 18.98 -1.99
C LYS A 105 1.41 18.13 -0.81
N LEU A 106 2.26 17.13 -1.06
CA LEU A 106 2.82 16.25 -0.04
C LEU A 106 3.54 17.03 1.07
N SER A 107 4.31 18.07 0.69
CA SER A 107 5.08 18.89 1.63
C SER A 107 4.25 19.71 2.60
N GLU A 108 2.96 19.89 2.32
CA GLU A 108 2.02 20.65 3.15
C GLU A 108 1.21 19.74 4.08
N ARG A 109 1.34 18.40 3.94
CA ARG A 109 0.62 17.42 4.75
C ARG A 109 1.29 17.22 6.10
N SER A 110 0.49 17.04 7.12
CA SER A 110 0.99 16.73 8.46
C SER A 110 1.67 15.35 8.50
N LYS A 111 2.57 15.14 9.47
CA LYS A 111 3.21 13.85 9.75
C LYS A 111 2.15 12.74 9.95
N GLU A 112 1.03 13.08 10.59
CA GLU A 112 -0.09 12.17 10.80
C GLU A 112 -0.82 11.80 9.48
N ASP A 113 -1.04 12.75 8.58
CA ASP A 113 -1.62 12.46 7.26
C ASP A 113 -0.73 11.52 6.46
N LEU A 114 0.59 11.77 6.48
CA LEU A 114 1.58 10.91 5.80
C LEU A 114 1.61 9.51 6.40
N ARG A 115 1.49 9.37 7.72
CA ARG A 115 1.45 8.09 8.41
C ARG A 115 0.19 7.29 8.05
N ARG A 116 -0.96 7.95 7.93
CA ARG A 116 -2.26 7.30 7.73
C ARG A 116 -2.60 7.00 6.28
N ILE A 117 -1.94 7.66 5.33
CA ILE A 117 -2.17 7.48 3.90
C ILE A 117 -0.89 6.96 3.26
N GLN A 118 -0.77 5.66 3.15
CA GLN A 118 0.41 4.99 2.61
C GLN A 118 0.12 4.42 1.21
N MET A 119 1.18 4.29 0.41
CA MET A 119 1.11 3.73 -0.94
C MET A 119 2.10 2.58 -1.08
N ILE A 120 1.60 1.41 -1.47
CA ILE A 120 2.44 0.26 -1.83
C ILE A 120 2.60 0.28 -3.35
N TYR A 121 3.85 0.32 -3.81
CA TYR A 121 4.17 0.31 -5.23
C TYR A 121 4.11 -1.09 -5.82
N GLN A 122 3.80 -1.17 -7.11
CA GLN A 122 3.74 -2.44 -7.84
C GLN A 122 5.11 -3.13 -7.92
N SER A 123 6.19 -2.35 -8.10
CA SER A 123 7.55 -2.85 -8.11
C SER A 123 8.27 -2.45 -6.81
N PRO A 124 8.68 -3.41 -5.98
CA PRO A 124 9.42 -3.12 -4.76
C PRO A 124 10.80 -2.51 -5.03
N ASP A 125 11.44 -2.85 -6.15
CA ASP A 125 12.76 -2.32 -6.50
C ASP A 125 12.79 -0.80 -6.69
N THR A 126 11.66 -0.20 -7.07
CA THR A 126 11.54 1.25 -7.23
C THR A 126 11.24 1.99 -5.92
N SER A 127 10.87 1.28 -4.87
CA SER A 127 10.48 1.86 -3.58
C SER A 127 11.55 1.70 -2.49
N MET A 128 12.50 0.78 -2.70
CA MET A 128 13.61 0.54 -1.76
C MET A 128 14.90 1.22 -2.22
N ASN A 129 15.63 1.81 -1.27
CA ASN A 129 17.00 2.24 -1.54
C ASN A 129 17.93 1.02 -1.51
N PRO A 130 18.62 0.68 -2.63
CA PRO A 130 19.46 -0.53 -2.70
C PRO A 130 20.68 -0.51 -1.76
N ARG A 131 21.02 0.65 -1.19
CA ARG A 131 22.14 0.81 -0.26
C ARG A 131 21.73 0.71 1.22
N HIS A 132 20.47 0.55 1.50
CA HIS A 132 19.93 0.42 2.86
C HIS A 132 19.69 -1.04 3.18
N THR A 133 20.05 -1.44 4.40
CA THR A 133 19.71 -2.76 4.92
C THR A 133 18.18 -2.86 5.17
N VAL A 134 17.68 -4.06 5.32
CA VAL A 134 16.30 -4.31 5.73
C VAL A 134 15.97 -3.59 7.03
N ARG A 135 16.92 -3.57 7.99
CA ARG A 135 16.83 -2.79 9.23
C ARG A 135 16.51 -1.32 8.96
N ASP A 136 17.25 -0.70 8.03
CA ASP A 136 17.06 0.71 7.71
C ASP A 136 15.75 0.97 6.98
N ILE A 137 15.35 0.07 6.08
CA ILE A 137 14.13 0.20 5.28
C ILE A 137 12.90 0.12 6.18
N ILE A 138 12.76 -0.93 6.99
CA ILE A 138 11.63 -1.13 7.92
C ILE A 138 11.69 -0.12 9.08
N GLY A 139 12.88 0.14 9.58
CA GLY A 139 13.06 0.97 10.76
C GLY A 139 12.91 2.47 10.52
N ARG A 140 13.13 2.94 9.28
CA ARG A 140 12.97 4.37 8.95
C ARG A 140 11.58 4.92 9.24
N PRO A 141 10.47 4.26 8.85
CA PRO A 141 9.12 4.66 9.27
C PRO A 141 8.92 4.65 10.78
N LEU A 142 9.46 3.66 11.50
CA LEU A 142 9.39 3.61 12.96
C LEU A 142 10.04 4.83 13.60
N LYS A 143 11.23 5.18 13.15
CA LYS A 143 11.94 6.38 13.62
C LYS A 143 11.20 7.66 13.22
N PHE A 144 10.74 7.74 11.98
CA PHE A 144 10.13 8.96 11.44
C PHE A 144 8.75 9.23 12.04
N TYR A 145 7.88 8.21 12.12
CA TYR A 145 6.49 8.39 12.54
C TYR A 145 6.26 8.18 14.04
N HIS A 146 7.08 7.36 14.69
CA HIS A 146 6.85 6.91 16.06
C HIS A 146 7.99 7.27 17.02
N ASP A 147 9.03 7.97 16.53
CA ASP A 147 10.19 8.40 17.30
C ASP A 147 10.91 7.24 18.03
N VAL A 148 10.82 6.02 17.48
CA VAL A 148 11.45 4.82 18.04
C VAL A 148 12.95 4.86 17.82
N VAL A 149 13.73 4.78 18.90
CA VAL A 149 15.20 4.82 18.91
C VAL A 149 15.79 3.83 19.92
N GLY A 150 17.11 3.62 19.88
CA GLY A 150 17.83 2.75 20.82
C GLY A 150 17.53 1.26 20.65
N ASN A 151 17.57 0.48 21.74
CA ASN A 151 17.39 -0.97 21.68
C ASN A 151 16.01 -1.38 21.20
N ILE A 152 14.97 -0.63 21.57
CA ILE A 152 13.57 -0.85 21.15
C ILE A 152 13.44 -0.80 19.61
N TYR A 153 14.27 -0.04 18.93
CA TYR A 153 14.25 0.07 17.47
C TYR A 153 14.52 -1.29 16.79
N THR A 154 15.55 -2.00 17.23
CA THR A 154 15.90 -3.33 16.67
C THR A 154 14.84 -4.35 16.99
N GLU A 155 14.33 -4.38 18.23
CA GLU A 155 13.25 -5.27 18.64
C GLU A 155 12.00 -5.09 17.81
N LYS A 156 11.59 -3.84 17.54
CA LYS A 156 10.44 -3.51 16.69
C LYS A 156 10.64 -3.92 15.24
N VAL A 157 11.84 -3.77 14.69
CA VAL A 157 12.14 -4.25 13.33
C VAL A 157 12.03 -5.77 13.26
N ILE A 158 12.52 -6.50 14.25
CA ILE A 158 12.42 -7.96 14.32
C ILE A 158 10.93 -8.38 14.45
N GLU A 159 10.16 -7.69 15.26
CA GLU A 159 8.72 -7.93 15.38
C GLU A 159 8.01 -7.80 14.03
N LEU A 160 8.29 -6.72 13.28
CA LEU A 160 7.72 -6.51 11.95
C LEU A 160 8.19 -7.55 10.94
N LEU A 161 9.47 -7.97 10.97
CA LEU A 161 9.95 -9.08 10.13
C LEU A 161 9.16 -10.36 10.38
N LYS A 162 8.93 -10.72 11.65
CA LYS A 162 8.13 -11.90 12.01
C LYS A 162 6.69 -11.79 11.52
N MET A 163 6.07 -10.60 11.57
CA MET A 163 4.72 -10.37 11.06
C MET A 163 4.58 -10.60 9.55
N ILE A 164 5.65 -10.36 8.79
CA ILE A 164 5.71 -10.60 7.35
C ILE A 164 6.36 -11.96 6.99
N GLU A 165 6.44 -12.88 7.96
CA GLU A 165 6.98 -14.23 7.80
C GLU A 165 8.43 -14.24 7.27
N LEU A 166 9.26 -13.35 7.78
CA LEU A 166 10.71 -13.34 7.56
C LEU A 166 11.44 -13.53 8.88
N ASP A 167 12.53 -14.30 8.82
CA ASP A 167 13.42 -14.55 9.93
C ASP A 167 14.29 -13.33 10.28
N GLU A 168 14.72 -13.23 11.52
CA GLU A 168 15.57 -12.11 11.97
C GLU A 168 16.92 -12.02 11.24
N SER A 169 17.43 -13.15 10.66
CA SER A 169 18.64 -13.14 9.85
C SER A 169 18.55 -12.26 8.60
N PHE A 170 17.35 -11.80 8.24
CA PHE A 170 17.17 -10.87 7.14
C PHE A 170 17.49 -9.42 7.50
N ILE A 171 17.63 -9.10 8.77
CA ILE A 171 17.68 -7.72 9.26
C ILE A 171 18.84 -6.88 8.66
N ASP A 172 19.98 -7.50 8.42
CA ASP A 172 21.16 -6.84 7.89
C ASP A 172 21.40 -7.07 6.39
N ARG A 173 20.46 -7.77 5.70
CA ARG A 173 20.54 -7.98 4.25
C ARG A 173 20.25 -6.71 3.48
N LEU A 174 20.88 -6.65 2.30
CA LEU A 174 20.59 -5.63 1.29
C LEU A 174 19.47 -6.11 0.34
N PRO A 175 18.75 -5.20 -0.35
CA PRO A 175 17.72 -5.56 -1.31
C PRO A 175 18.17 -6.54 -2.40
N GLU A 176 19.41 -6.49 -2.86
CA GLU A 176 19.95 -7.40 -3.88
C GLU A 176 20.02 -8.87 -3.42
N GLU A 177 20.07 -9.11 -2.11
CA GLU A 177 20.09 -10.44 -1.50
C GLU A 177 18.70 -11.03 -1.27
N LEU A 178 17.64 -10.33 -1.71
CA LEU A 178 16.25 -10.69 -1.47
C LEU A 178 15.53 -11.12 -2.75
N SER A 179 14.68 -12.13 -2.64
CA SER A 179 13.74 -12.47 -3.71
C SER A 179 12.68 -11.38 -3.90
N GLY A 180 12.04 -11.32 -5.08
CA GLY A 180 10.97 -10.36 -5.35
C GLY A 180 9.82 -10.40 -4.33
N GLY A 181 9.41 -11.59 -3.90
CA GLY A 181 8.37 -11.76 -2.88
C GLY A 181 8.81 -11.28 -1.48
N GLN A 182 10.09 -11.48 -1.10
CA GLN A 182 10.65 -10.95 0.14
C GLN A 182 10.70 -9.43 0.12
N LYS A 183 11.16 -8.84 -0.98
CA LYS A 183 11.13 -7.38 -1.18
C LYS A 183 9.71 -6.81 -1.04
N GLN A 184 8.73 -7.46 -1.66
CA GLN A 184 7.33 -7.03 -1.57
C GLN A 184 6.83 -7.04 -0.13
N ARG A 185 7.11 -8.10 0.63
CA ARG A 185 6.73 -8.19 2.05
C ARG A 185 7.40 -7.12 2.90
N ILE A 186 8.68 -6.84 2.67
CA ILE A 186 9.41 -5.76 3.35
C ILE A 186 8.82 -4.37 3.04
N CYS A 187 8.34 -4.14 1.81
CA CYS A 187 7.65 -2.88 1.47
C CYS A 187 6.28 -2.72 2.16
N ILE A 188 5.71 -3.80 2.68
CA ILE A 188 4.41 -3.80 3.37
C ILE A 188 4.61 -3.62 4.89
N ALA A 189 5.73 -4.11 5.44
CA ALA A 189 6.08 -3.98 6.86
C ALA A 189 6.27 -2.54 7.30
#